data_14e7a1249f3f18c0e4b634833dc9cb22
#
_entry.id   14e7a1249f3f18c0e4b634833dc9cb22
#
_cell.length_a   1.000
_cell.length_b   1.000
_cell.length_c   1.000
_cell.angle_alpha   90.00
_cell.angle_beta   90.00
_cell.angle_gamma   90.00
#
_symmetry.space_group_name_H-M   'P 1'
#
loop_
_entity.id
_entity.type
_entity.pdbx_description
1 polymer ?
#
loop_
_entity_poly.entity_id
_entity_poly.type
_entity_poly.pdbx_seq_one_letter_code
_entity_poly.pdbx_strand_id
1 'polypeptide(L)'
;EYSSSVRNIPPSNLNKENRVYQFQTCKLLDDTTNLRSSSSSLPSSSSSSSSTAAEEEDVYKFITNSYAFISSLKKCKNSSNIEMGRRIHAQIVENGLENTRDSSYIGNTLISMYSRCGSIDNANLVFEKLLIRDVMSWSNIISANIFHGKEHVGLSLFHNIMRKEEKQEQLIEPNNVLYILALKACISLGDLHEGELIHVYVMENGMESDLSVGNSLINMYSKQSKLDRAILILSRMPTRDVITWNSVILGY
;
A
#
# COMPACT_ATOMS: atom_id res chain seq x y z
N GLU A 1 1.85 12.88 42.72
CA GLU A 1 3.10 12.08 42.73
C GLU A 1 2.86 10.77 41.95
N TYR A 2 3.06 10.78 40.64
CA TYR A 2 3.44 9.58 39.90
C TYR A 2 4.53 9.98 38.89
N SER A 3 5.73 9.57 39.25
CA SER A 3 7.00 9.84 38.57
C SER A 3 7.18 8.95 37.35
N SER A 4 7.53 9.60 36.24
CA SER A 4 8.23 9.14 35.06
C SER A 4 9.09 7.87 35.24
N SER A 5 8.85 6.87 34.37
CA SER A 5 9.86 5.88 34.01
C SER A 5 9.89 5.69 32.48
N VAL A 6 10.60 6.60 31.83
CA VAL A 6 11.07 6.39 30.46
C VAL A 6 12.23 5.39 30.54
N ARG A 7 12.01 4.15 30.12
CA ARG A 7 13.09 3.17 29.98
C ARG A 7 13.89 3.51 28.72
N ASN A 8 15.11 4.00 28.93
CA ASN A 8 16.15 4.10 27.93
C ASN A 8 16.43 2.70 27.34
N ILE A 9 16.13 2.51 26.05
CA ILE A 9 16.57 1.35 25.26
C ILE A 9 18.02 1.66 24.82
N PRO A 10 19.00 0.82 25.15
CA PRO A 10 20.39 1.08 24.75
C PRO A 10 20.56 0.91 23.22
N PRO A 11 21.42 1.74 22.60
CA PRO A 11 21.59 1.79 21.13
C PRO A 11 22.20 0.53 20.48
N SER A 12 22.54 -0.49 21.26
CA SER A 12 23.13 -1.74 20.78
C SER A 12 22.15 -2.73 20.13
N ASN A 13 20.83 -2.56 20.32
CA ASN A 13 19.84 -3.46 19.73
C ASN A 13 19.37 -3.05 18.32
N LEU A 14 19.42 -1.75 17.98
CA LEU A 14 19.10 -1.29 16.62
C LEU A 14 20.05 -1.86 15.54
N ASN A 15 21.31 -2.13 15.90
CA ASN A 15 22.30 -2.68 14.96
C ASN A 15 22.15 -4.19 14.68
N LYS A 16 21.49 -4.95 15.55
CA LYS A 16 21.26 -6.39 15.31
C LYS A 16 20.06 -6.63 14.41
N GLU A 17 19.00 -5.87 14.58
CA GLU A 17 17.82 -5.96 13.70
C GLU A 17 18.16 -5.46 12.29
N ASN A 18 18.89 -4.35 12.14
CA ASN A 18 19.39 -3.90 10.83
C ASN A 18 20.32 -4.92 10.15
N ARG A 19 21.08 -5.73 10.87
CA ARG A 19 21.91 -6.79 10.30
C ARG A 19 21.08 -7.98 9.78
N VAL A 20 20.01 -8.35 10.47
CA VAL A 20 19.10 -9.41 10.01
C VAL A 20 18.33 -8.94 8.75
N TYR A 21 17.97 -7.65 8.69
CA TYR A 21 17.32 -7.05 7.51
C TYR A 21 18.26 -6.94 6.31
N GLN A 22 19.55 -6.63 6.52
CA GLN A 22 20.56 -6.67 5.45
C GLN A 22 20.76 -8.10 4.88
N PHE A 23 20.66 -9.13 5.73
CA PHE A 23 20.81 -10.52 5.26
C PHE A 23 19.62 -11.00 4.42
N GLN A 24 18.39 -10.54 4.68
CA GLN A 24 17.21 -10.90 3.88
C GLN A 24 17.13 -10.09 2.58
N THR A 25 17.60 -8.84 2.57
CA THR A 25 17.77 -8.04 1.33
C THR A 25 18.94 -8.57 0.49
N CYS A 26 20.01 -9.09 1.09
CA CYS A 26 21.08 -9.79 0.36
C CYS A 26 20.59 -11.04 -0.35
N LYS A 27 19.64 -11.80 0.22
CA LYS A 27 19.04 -12.95 -0.50
C LYS A 27 18.23 -12.53 -1.74
N LEU A 28 17.66 -11.31 -1.75
CA LEU A 28 17.06 -10.74 -2.96
C LEU A 28 18.10 -10.19 -3.94
N LEU A 29 19.33 -9.92 -3.46
CA LEU A 29 20.47 -9.42 -4.25
C LEU A 29 21.34 -10.56 -4.78
N ASP A 30 21.46 -11.69 -4.08
CA ASP A 30 22.33 -12.82 -4.49
C ASP A 30 21.85 -13.48 -5.79
N ASP A 31 20.56 -13.40 -6.12
CA ASP A 31 20.04 -13.82 -7.43
C ASP A 31 20.43 -12.86 -8.58
N THR A 32 20.97 -11.67 -8.27
CA THR A 32 21.30 -10.64 -9.28
C THR A 32 22.80 -10.37 -9.45
N THR A 33 23.69 -10.92 -8.60
CA THR A 33 25.13 -10.57 -8.58
C THR A 33 26.00 -11.33 -9.58
N ASN A 34 25.44 -12.20 -10.42
CA ASN A 34 26.23 -12.92 -11.43
C ASN A 34 26.55 -12.11 -12.71
N LEU A 35 26.29 -10.79 -12.74
CA LEU A 35 26.52 -9.93 -13.93
C LEU A 35 27.34 -8.66 -13.63
N ARG A 36 28.26 -8.69 -12.66
CA ARG A 36 29.18 -7.56 -12.47
C ARG A 36 30.64 -7.99 -12.62
N SER A 37 31.11 -8.01 -13.86
CA SER A 37 32.53 -7.80 -14.19
C SER A 37 32.59 -6.82 -15.37
N SER A 38 32.95 -5.60 -15.10
CA SER A 38 33.77 -4.68 -15.92
C SER A 38 33.36 -3.22 -15.76
N SER A 39 34.23 -2.50 -15.22
CA SER A 39 34.91 -1.25 -15.63
C SER A 39 35.06 -0.23 -14.51
N SER A 40 36.32 -0.05 -14.23
CA SER A 40 37.01 0.94 -13.39
C SER A 40 36.96 2.34 -14.02
N SER A 41 36.89 3.40 -13.19
CA SER A 41 37.90 4.44 -13.03
C SER A 41 37.32 5.74 -12.46
N LEU A 42 37.88 6.15 -11.34
CA LEU A 42 37.78 7.51 -10.76
C LEU A 42 38.73 8.45 -11.52
N PRO A 43 38.52 9.75 -11.41
CA PRO A 43 39.57 10.56 -10.77
C PRO A 43 39.07 11.57 -9.74
N SER A 44 40.02 11.85 -8.85
CA SER A 44 40.05 12.74 -7.71
C SER A 44 40.19 14.22 -8.10
N SER A 45 39.70 15.13 -7.26
CA SER A 45 40.38 16.23 -6.57
C SER A 45 39.50 17.45 -6.32
N SER A 46 39.34 17.79 -5.12
CA SER A 46 39.79 18.91 -4.25
C SER A 46 38.93 20.17 -4.19
N SER A 47 38.62 20.47 -2.96
CA SER A 47 38.67 21.72 -2.15
C SER A 47 37.38 22.50 -1.91
N SER A 48 36.97 22.39 -0.64
CA SER A 48 36.44 23.34 0.36
C SER A 48 35.76 24.65 -0.10
N SER A 49 34.51 24.79 0.29
CA SER A 49 33.84 25.82 1.09
C SER A 49 32.38 26.02 0.65
N SER A 50 31.50 25.71 1.54
CA SER A 50 30.16 26.23 1.84
C SER A 50 29.19 25.09 2.17
N SER A 51 28.95 24.88 3.47
CA SER A 51 28.10 23.82 3.99
C SER A 51 26.65 23.95 3.59
N THR A 52 26.17 25.15 3.27
CA THR A 52 24.76 25.37 2.87
C THR A 52 24.47 25.02 1.42
N ALA A 53 25.38 25.30 0.50
CA ALA A 53 25.20 24.99 -0.91
C ALA A 53 25.34 23.49 -1.19
N ALA A 54 26.19 22.78 -0.44
CA ALA A 54 26.32 21.32 -0.54
C ALA A 54 25.07 20.59 0.00
N GLU A 55 24.47 21.08 1.09
CA GLU A 55 23.23 20.55 1.64
C GLU A 55 22.05 20.76 0.67
N GLU A 56 21.96 21.93 0.01
CA GLU A 56 20.96 22.21 -1.00
C GLU A 56 21.16 21.36 -2.27
N GLU A 57 22.38 21.15 -2.71
CA GLU A 57 22.70 20.33 -3.87
C GLU A 57 22.42 18.84 -3.62
N ASP A 58 22.72 18.35 -2.40
CA ASP A 58 22.40 16.99 -1.97
C ASP A 58 20.88 16.76 -1.84
N VAL A 59 20.15 17.73 -1.33
CA VAL A 59 18.66 17.68 -1.28
C VAL A 59 18.07 17.68 -2.69
N TYR A 60 18.58 18.52 -3.60
CA TYR A 60 18.13 18.56 -5.00
C TYR A 60 18.42 17.26 -5.74
N LYS A 61 19.60 16.68 -5.55
CA LYS A 61 20.03 15.41 -6.12
C LYS A 61 19.20 14.25 -5.56
N PHE A 62 18.87 14.30 -4.28
CA PHE A 62 17.99 13.35 -3.59
C PHE A 62 16.55 13.38 -4.15
N ILE A 63 15.95 14.55 -4.29
CA ILE A 63 14.60 14.73 -4.86
C ILE A 63 14.58 14.27 -6.32
N THR A 64 15.59 14.63 -7.10
CA THR A 64 15.70 14.22 -8.52
C THR A 64 15.81 12.70 -8.65
N ASN A 65 16.56 12.04 -7.76
CA ASN A 65 16.68 10.60 -7.72
C ASN A 65 15.35 9.91 -7.34
N SER A 66 14.62 10.42 -6.37
CA SER A 66 13.32 9.86 -5.96
C SER A 66 12.31 9.87 -7.10
N TYR A 67 12.19 10.98 -7.82
CA TYR A 67 11.31 11.07 -9.01
C TYR A 67 11.74 10.15 -10.15
N ALA A 68 13.04 9.99 -10.39
CA ALA A 68 13.58 9.09 -11.40
C ALA A 68 13.25 7.63 -11.09
N PHE A 69 13.40 7.21 -9.83
CA PHE A 69 13.03 5.87 -9.38
C PHE A 69 11.53 5.61 -9.53
N ILE A 70 10.69 6.54 -9.08
CA ILE A 70 9.23 6.44 -9.20
C ILE A 70 8.80 6.33 -10.67
N SER A 71 9.37 7.15 -11.56
CA SER A 71 9.10 7.09 -13.00
C SER A 71 9.50 5.74 -13.59
N SER A 72 10.66 5.23 -13.19
CA SER A 72 11.18 3.94 -13.67
C SER A 72 10.34 2.77 -13.14
N LEU A 73 9.91 2.79 -11.88
CA LEU A 73 8.98 1.81 -11.30
C LEU A 73 7.62 1.79 -12.02
N LYS A 74 7.08 2.98 -12.36
CA LYS A 74 5.84 3.09 -13.15
C LYS A 74 6.00 2.49 -14.55
N LYS A 75 7.15 2.63 -15.18
CA LYS A 75 7.45 1.97 -16.46
C LYS A 75 7.52 0.45 -16.30
N CYS A 76 8.18 -0.06 -15.26
CA CYS A 76 8.24 -1.50 -14.95
C CYS A 76 6.84 -2.08 -14.70
N LYS A 77 5.99 -1.37 -13.95
CA LYS A 77 4.59 -1.72 -13.73
C LYS A 77 3.84 -1.87 -15.06
N ASN A 78 4.00 -0.95 -15.99
CA ASN A 78 3.29 -0.96 -17.28
C ASN A 78 3.79 -2.05 -18.22
N SER A 79 5.10 -2.34 -18.20
CA SER A 79 5.72 -3.40 -19.01
C SER A 79 5.74 -4.77 -18.35
N SER A 80 5.25 -4.88 -17.10
CA SER A 80 5.31 -6.08 -16.26
C SER A 80 6.73 -6.66 -16.11
N ASN A 81 7.76 -5.79 -16.12
CA ASN A 81 9.15 -6.18 -16.01
C ASN A 81 9.60 -6.23 -14.56
N ILE A 82 9.43 -7.41 -13.94
CA ILE A 82 9.77 -7.63 -12.53
C ILE A 82 11.28 -7.54 -12.28
N GLU A 83 12.11 -8.01 -13.20
CA GLU A 83 13.56 -8.02 -13.03
C GLU A 83 14.12 -6.59 -12.91
N MET A 84 13.69 -5.70 -13.82
CA MET A 84 14.04 -4.29 -13.73
C MET A 84 13.48 -3.67 -12.45
N GLY A 85 12.26 -4.03 -12.06
CA GLY A 85 11.62 -3.57 -10.82
C GLY A 85 12.43 -3.94 -9.57
N ARG A 86 12.96 -5.17 -9.50
CA ARG A 86 13.84 -5.63 -8.40
C ARG A 86 15.15 -4.85 -8.35
N ARG A 87 15.78 -4.60 -9.51
CA ARG A 87 17.02 -3.81 -9.58
C ARG A 87 16.82 -2.38 -9.08
N ILE A 88 15.70 -1.75 -9.47
CA ILE A 88 15.37 -0.41 -9.00
C ILE A 88 15.08 -0.43 -7.50
N HIS A 89 14.37 -1.43 -6.98
CA HIS A 89 14.12 -1.58 -5.54
C HIS A 89 15.45 -1.70 -4.77
N ALA A 90 16.39 -2.52 -5.24
CA ALA A 90 17.72 -2.63 -4.63
C ALA A 90 18.44 -1.27 -4.58
N GLN A 91 18.41 -0.49 -5.66
CA GLN A 91 18.98 0.85 -5.68
C GLN A 91 18.30 1.82 -4.70
N ILE A 92 16.98 1.73 -4.53
CA ILE A 92 16.22 2.51 -3.54
C ILE A 92 16.72 2.20 -2.12
N VAL A 93 16.92 0.90 -1.81
CA VAL A 93 17.46 0.44 -0.52
C VAL A 93 18.89 0.92 -0.31
N GLU A 94 19.78 0.73 -1.32
CA GLU A 94 21.18 1.19 -1.27
C GLU A 94 21.32 2.70 -1.04
N ASN A 95 20.38 3.48 -1.57
CA ASN A 95 20.35 4.93 -1.38
C ASN A 95 19.63 5.38 -0.09
N GLY A 96 19.13 4.45 0.73
CA GLY A 96 18.47 4.74 2.00
C GLY A 96 17.11 5.43 1.87
N LEU A 97 16.48 5.37 0.67
CA LEU A 97 15.24 6.06 0.37
C LEU A 97 14.01 5.42 1.06
N GLU A 98 14.15 4.21 1.59
CA GLU A 98 13.10 3.51 2.35
C GLU A 98 12.78 4.20 3.69
N ASN A 99 13.74 4.96 4.25
CA ASN A 99 13.66 5.57 5.58
C ASN A 99 13.39 7.09 5.55
N THR A 100 12.95 7.62 4.42
CA THR A 100 12.70 9.05 4.24
C THR A 100 11.24 9.42 4.44
N ARG A 101 10.92 10.72 4.56
CA ARG A 101 9.53 11.20 4.60
C ARG A 101 8.72 10.78 3.37
N ASP A 102 9.38 10.64 2.23
CA ASP A 102 8.77 10.20 0.96
C ASP A 102 8.68 8.68 0.83
N SER A 103 9.09 7.93 1.87
CA SER A 103 9.11 6.46 1.85
C SER A 103 7.73 5.85 1.57
N SER A 104 6.65 6.46 2.08
CA SER A 104 5.28 6.01 1.81
C SER A 104 4.96 6.04 0.32
N TYR A 105 5.32 7.12 -0.39
CA TYR A 105 5.04 7.26 -1.81
C TYR A 105 5.86 6.29 -2.68
N ILE A 106 7.14 6.13 -2.34
CA ILE A 106 8.03 5.14 -2.99
C ILE A 106 7.52 3.73 -2.70
N GLY A 107 7.22 3.41 -1.45
CA GLY A 107 6.68 2.12 -1.03
C GLY A 107 5.34 1.80 -1.70
N ASN A 108 4.43 2.76 -1.78
CA ASN A 108 3.16 2.60 -2.49
C ASN A 108 3.36 2.30 -3.99
N THR A 109 4.38 2.92 -4.60
CA THR A 109 4.74 2.65 -5.99
C THR A 109 5.35 1.26 -6.16
N LEU A 110 6.20 0.82 -5.21
CA LEU A 110 6.77 -0.54 -5.18
C LEU A 110 5.68 -1.60 -5.01
N ILE A 111 4.75 -1.43 -4.05
CA ILE A 111 3.60 -2.34 -3.85
C ILE A 111 2.81 -2.48 -5.16
N SER A 112 2.51 -1.35 -5.80
CA SER A 112 1.76 -1.34 -7.05
C SER A 112 2.54 -2.00 -8.21
N MET A 113 3.85 -1.80 -8.28
CA MET A 113 4.72 -2.42 -9.28
C MET A 113 4.80 -3.93 -9.07
N TYR A 114 5.10 -4.40 -7.86
CA TYR A 114 5.18 -5.83 -7.57
C TYR A 114 3.85 -6.53 -7.79
N SER A 115 2.74 -5.93 -7.38
CA SER A 115 1.40 -6.48 -7.64
C SER A 115 1.15 -6.67 -9.13
N ARG A 116 1.43 -5.66 -9.97
CA ARG A 116 1.21 -5.76 -11.43
C ARG A 116 2.16 -6.74 -12.11
N CYS A 117 3.35 -6.94 -11.55
CA CYS A 117 4.31 -7.93 -12.04
C CYS A 117 4.05 -9.36 -11.52
N GLY A 118 2.93 -9.61 -10.82
CA GLY A 118 2.55 -10.92 -10.33
C GLY A 118 3.25 -11.38 -9.06
N SER A 119 3.96 -10.49 -8.36
CA SER A 119 4.76 -10.82 -7.18
C SER A 119 4.12 -10.26 -5.91
N ILE A 120 2.99 -10.84 -5.50
CA ILE A 120 2.22 -10.38 -4.33
C ILE A 120 3.01 -10.53 -3.02
N ASP A 121 3.86 -11.55 -2.90
CA ASP A 121 4.62 -11.76 -1.67
C ASP A 121 5.65 -10.64 -1.47
N ASN A 122 6.31 -10.16 -2.53
CA ASN A 122 7.17 -8.97 -2.45
C ASN A 122 6.38 -7.69 -2.17
N ALA A 123 5.15 -7.56 -2.68
CA ALA A 123 4.29 -6.43 -2.34
C ALA A 123 3.93 -6.42 -0.85
N ASN A 124 3.59 -7.58 -0.26
CA ASN A 124 3.33 -7.71 1.17
C ASN A 124 4.58 -7.39 2.01
N LEU A 125 5.76 -7.89 1.63
CA LEU A 125 7.02 -7.58 2.32
C LEU A 125 7.34 -6.08 2.31
N VAL A 126 7.12 -5.40 1.19
CA VAL A 126 7.30 -3.94 1.14
C VAL A 126 6.34 -3.24 2.09
N PHE A 127 5.06 -3.65 2.10
CA PHE A 127 4.05 -3.07 3.00
C PHE A 127 4.41 -3.26 4.47
N GLU A 128 4.89 -4.46 4.86
CA GLU A 128 5.31 -4.76 6.23
C GLU A 128 6.49 -3.90 6.70
N LYS A 129 7.38 -3.52 5.78
CA LYS A 129 8.54 -2.68 6.07
C LYS A 129 8.25 -1.18 6.09
N LEU A 130 7.08 -0.74 5.60
CA LEU A 130 6.73 0.68 5.62
C LEU A 130 6.67 1.20 7.06
N LEU A 131 7.45 2.26 7.33
CA LEU A 131 7.44 2.97 8.61
C LEU A 131 6.11 3.71 8.82
N ILE A 132 5.58 4.32 7.76
CA ILE A 132 4.32 5.04 7.77
C ILE A 132 3.39 4.36 6.77
N ARG A 133 2.26 3.85 7.24
CA ARG A 133 1.22 3.22 6.43
C ARG A 133 0.02 4.15 6.38
N ASP A 134 -0.08 4.93 5.31
CA ASP A 134 -1.22 5.82 5.07
C ASP A 134 -2.41 5.05 4.44
N VAL A 135 -3.54 5.72 4.28
CA VAL A 135 -4.76 5.14 3.66
C VAL A 135 -4.46 4.57 2.27
N MET A 136 -3.52 5.21 1.54
CA MET A 136 -3.12 4.76 0.21
C MET A 136 -2.31 3.46 0.27
N SER A 137 -1.42 3.32 1.26
CA SER A 137 -0.65 2.09 1.48
C SER A 137 -1.58 0.90 1.74
N TRP A 138 -2.56 1.08 2.62
CA TRP A 138 -3.58 0.07 2.92
C TRP A 138 -4.45 -0.25 1.69
N SER A 139 -4.92 0.76 0.97
CA SER A 139 -5.72 0.55 -0.24
C SER A 139 -4.94 -0.22 -1.31
N ASN A 140 -3.66 0.09 -1.49
CA ASN A 140 -2.80 -0.58 -2.46
C ASN A 140 -2.59 -2.05 -2.11
N ILE A 141 -2.28 -2.38 -0.85
CA ILE A 141 -2.01 -3.77 -0.47
C ILE A 141 -3.29 -4.63 -0.43
N ILE A 142 -4.42 -4.06 0.03
CA ILE A 142 -5.72 -4.74 -0.02
C ILE A 142 -6.10 -5.02 -1.48
N SER A 143 -6.02 -4.01 -2.34
CA SER A 143 -6.28 -4.17 -3.77
C SER A 143 -5.37 -5.20 -4.43
N ALA A 144 -4.09 -5.21 -4.07
CA ALA A 144 -3.11 -6.16 -4.58
C ALA A 144 -3.47 -7.60 -4.21
N ASN A 145 -3.83 -7.86 -2.95
CA ASN A 145 -4.22 -9.19 -2.49
C ASN A 145 -5.52 -9.66 -3.19
N ILE A 146 -6.54 -8.82 -3.28
CA ILE A 146 -7.79 -9.14 -3.98
C ILE A 146 -7.53 -9.43 -5.48
N PHE A 147 -6.69 -8.63 -6.14
CA PHE A 147 -6.35 -8.82 -7.55
C PHE A 147 -5.67 -10.17 -7.82
N HIS A 148 -4.95 -10.71 -6.84
CA HIS A 148 -4.26 -12.01 -6.92
C HIS A 148 -5.07 -13.18 -6.33
N GLY A 149 -6.38 -13.02 -6.11
CA GLY A 149 -7.23 -14.09 -5.61
C GLY A 149 -7.01 -14.42 -4.14
N LYS A 150 -6.43 -13.48 -3.36
CA LYS A 150 -6.23 -13.60 -1.92
C LYS A 150 -7.23 -12.71 -1.17
N GLU A 151 -8.53 -12.86 -1.50
CA GLU A 151 -9.61 -12.01 -0.96
C GLU A 151 -9.69 -12.07 0.56
N HIS A 152 -9.51 -13.25 1.16
CA HIS A 152 -9.51 -13.42 2.61
C HIS A 152 -8.39 -12.62 3.28
N VAL A 153 -7.20 -12.52 2.66
CA VAL A 153 -6.11 -11.69 3.17
C VAL A 153 -6.49 -10.21 3.07
N GLY A 154 -7.07 -9.81 1.93
CA GLY A 154 -7.57 -8.44 1.75
C GLY A 154 -8.60 -8.04 2.80
N LEU A 155 -9.56 -8.91 3.11
CA LEU A 155 -10.58 -8.68 4.15
C LEU A 155 -9.96 -8.64 5.55
N SER A 156 -9.02 -9.53 5.86
CA SER A 156 -8.31 -9.49 7.13
C SER A 156 -7.57 -8.16 7.35
N LEU A 157 -6.90 -7.65 6.32
CA LEU A 157 -6.24 -6.34 6.35
C LEU A 157 -7.25 -5.21 6.53
N PHE A 158 -8.41 -5.27 5.88
CA PHE A 158 -9.50 -4.30 6.07
C PHE A 158 -10.01 -4.30 7.51
N HIS A 159 -10.27 -5.47 8.10
CA HIS A 159 -10.68 -5.58 9.49
C HIS A 159 -9.67 -5.04 10.48
N ASN A 160 -8.37 -5.20 10.22
CA ASN A 160 -7.33 -4.62 11.05
C ASN A 160 -7.45 -3.09 11.13
N ILE A 161 -7.84 -2.44 10.02
CA ILE A 161 -8.10 -0.99 10.02
C ILE A 161 -9.37 -0.66 10.83
N MET A 162 -10.45 -1.45 10.64
CA MET A 162 -11.74 -1.17 11.28
C MET A 162 -11.72 -1.37 12.80
N ARG A 163 -10.95 -2.34 13.29
CA ARG A 163 -10.87 -2.67 14.73
C ARG A 163 -10.20 -1.59 15.55
N LYS A 164 -9.53 -0.59 14.94
CA LYS A 164 -8.83 0.50 15.65
C LYS A 164 -8.00 -0.05 16.83
N GLU A 165 -7.28 -1.13 16.60
CA GLU A 165 -6.49 -1.76 17.66
C GLU A 165 -5.52 -0.72 18.24
N GLU A 166 -5.46 -0.62 19.57
CA GLU A 166 -4.66 0.34 20.34
C GLU A 166 -3.15 0.32 20.00
N LYS A 167 -2.71 -0.69 19.24
CA LYS A 167 -1.33 -0.85 18.79
C LYS A 167 -0.98 -0.12 17.50
N GLN A 168 -1.97 0.42 16.77
CA GLN A 168 -1.69 1.26 15.62
C GLN A 168 -1.42 2.68 16.08
N GLU A 169 -0.14 3.09 16.03
CA GLU A 169 0.31 4.46 16.34
C GLU A 169 -0.35 5.54 15.46
N GLN A 170 -1.00 5.17 14.38
CA GLN A 170 -1.72 6.06 13.47
C GLN A 170 -3.18 5.66 13.35
N LEU A 171 -4.07 6.55 13.80
CA LEU A 171 -5.50 6.43 13.52
C LEU A 171 -5.73 6.64 12.03
N ILE A 172 -6.11 5.60 11.32
CA ILE A 172 -6.44 5.67 9.89
C ILE A 172 -7.95 5.83 9.76
N GLU A 173 -8.37 6.93 9.15
CA GLU A 173 -9.77 7.10 8.76
C GLU A 173 -10.01 6.40 7.41
N PRO A 174 -10.87 5.38 7.38
CA PRO A 174 -11.17 4.66 6.16
C PRO A 174 -11.85 5.58 5.13
N ASN A 175 -11.41 5.52 3.89
CA ASN A 175 -12.04 6.22 2.78
C ASN A 175 -12.99 5.31 2.00
N ASN A 176 -13.75 5.85 1.06
CA ASN A 176 -14.67 5.11 0.20
C ASN A 176 -13.98 3.96 -0.57
N VAL A 177 -12.72 4.12 -0.98
CA VAL A 177 -11.96 3.10 -1.72
C VAL A 177 -11.80 1.82 -0.90
N LEU A 178 -11.51 1.92 0.40
CA LEU A 178 -11.36 0.76 1.28
C LEU A 178 -12.66 -0.05 1.39
N TYR A 179 -13.80 0.61 1.53
CA TYR A 179 -15.11 -0.06 1.57
C TYR A 179 -15.44 -0.73 0.24
N ILE A 180 -15.19 -0.05 -0.89
CA ILE A 180 -15.40 -0.62 -2.23
C ILE A 180 -14.56 -1.88 -2.45
N LEU A 181 -13.29 -1.86 -2.03
CA LEU A 181 -12.39 -3.02 -2.14
C LEU A 181 -12.88 -4.20 -1.27
N ALA A 182 -13.30 -3.93 -0.04
CA ALA A 182 -13.82 -4.95 0.86
C ALA A 182 -15.12 -5.57 0.32
N LEU A 183 -16.08 -4.74 -0.13
CA LEU A 183 -17.32 -5.23 -0.78
C LEU A 183 -17.02 -6.05 -2.04
N LYS A 184 -16.04 -5.65 -2.84
CA LYS A 184 -15.60 -6.40 -4.01
C LYS A 184 -15.05 -7.78 -3.64
N ALA A 185 -14.29 -7.88 -2.55
CA ALA A 185 -13.81 -9.17 -2.04
C ALA A 185 -14.97 -10.07 -1.61
N CYS A 186 -15.97 -9.54 -0.91
CA CYS A 186 -17.17 -10.29 -0.53
C CYS A 186 -17.95 -10.80 -1.72
N ILE A 187 -18.07 -9.99 -2.79
CA ILE A 187 -18.71 -10.41 -4.04
C ILE A 187 -17.94 -11.59 -4.66
N SER A 188 -16.60 -11.50 -4.70
CA SER A 188 -15.75 -12.56 -5.26
C SER A 188 -15.87 -13.88 -4.49
N LEU A 189 -15.96 -13.80 -3.15
CA LEU A 189 -16.10 -14.97 -2.28
C LEU A 189 -17.53 -15.51 -2.19
N GLY A 190 -18.53 -14.74 -2.60
CA GLY A 190 -19.93 -15.08 -2.37
C GLY A 190 -20.34 -14.99 -0.89
N ASP A 191 -19.60 -14.24 -0.07
CA ASP A 191 -19.83 -14.14 1.37
C ASP A 191 -20.77 -12.97 1.69
N LEU A 192 -22.05 -13.30 1.86
CA LEU A 192 -23.08 -12.33 2.23
C LEU A 192 -22.91 -11.82 3.65
N HIS A 193 -22.55 -12.71 4.59
CA HIS A 193 -22.42 -12.32 6.00
C HIS A 193 -21.33 -11.26 6.19
N GLU A 194 -20.21 -11.49 5.56
CA GLU A 194 -19.11 -10.52 5.55
C GLU A 194 -19.52 -9.20 4.87
N GLY A 195 -20.27 -9.28 3.77
CA GLY A 195 -20.83 -8.11 3.10
C GLY A 195 -21.81 -7.30 3.98
N GLU A 196 -22.63 -7.96 4.78
CA GLU A 196 -23.53 -7.32 5.75
C GLU A 196 -22.74 -6.64 6.87
N LEU A 197 -21.66 -7.25 7.36
CA LEU A 197 -20.77 -6.65 8.36
C LEU A 197 -20.11 -5.38 7.82
N ILE A 198 -19.63 -5.42 6.58
CA ILE A 198 -19.04 -4.22 5.94
C ILE A 198 -20.10 -3.13 5.76
N HIS A 199 -21.36 -3.49 5.45
CA HIS A 199 -22.45 -2.51 5.38
C HIS A 199 -22.67 -1.81 6.73
N VAL A 200 -22.59 -2.54 7.86
CA VAL A 200 -22.64 -1.93 9.20
C VAL A 200 -21.49 -0.91 9.38
N TYR A 201 -20.26 -1.24 9.00
CA TYR A 201 -19.14 -0.29 9.06
C TYR A 201 -19.36 0.94 8.17
N VAL A 202 -19.97 0.78 6.99
CA VAL A 202 -20.35 1.90 6.11
C VAL A 202 -21.33 2.82 6.81
N MET A 203 -22.33 2.27 7.51
CA MET A 203 -23.33 3.05 8.26
C MET A 203 -22.68 3.78 9.45
N GLU A 204 -21.89 3.08 10.26
CA GLU A 204 -21.22 3.65 11.43
C GLU A 204 -20.27 4.80 11.08
N ASN A 205 -19.67 4.78 9.89
CA ASN A 205 -18.75 5.81 9.42
C ASN A 205 -19.41 6.85 8.50
N GLY A 206 -20.76 6.83 8.35
CA GLY A 206 -21.51 7.83 7.59
C GLY A 206 -21.27 7.80 6.08
N MET A 207 -20.75 6.69 5.54
CA MET A 207 -20.43 6.53 4.12
C MET A 207 -21.61 6.08 3.25
N GLU A 208 -22.81 5.94 3.81
CA GLU A 208 -24.03 5.54 3.08
C GLU A 208 -24.40 6.52 1.96
N SER A 209 -24.05 7.81 2.12
CA SER A 209 -24.35 8.86 1.14
C SER A 209 -23.34 8.94 -0.01
N ASP A 210 -22.22 8.22 0.07
CA ASP A 210 -21.24 8.17 -1.02
C ASP A 210 -21.80 7.34 -2.19
N LEU A 211 -21.85 7.95 -3.39
CA LEU A 211 -22.41 7.32 -4.58
C LEU A 211 -21.69 6.01 -4.95
N SER A 212 -20.36 5.98 -4.84
CA SER A 212 -19.54 4.82 -5.23
C SER A 212 -19.67 3.66 -4.23
N VAL A 213 -19.77 3.98 -2.94
CA VAL A 213 -20.02 2.98 -1.88
C VAL A 213 -21.44 2.43 -2.01
N GLY A 214 -22.45 3.30 -2.21
CA GLY A 214 -23.83 2.89 -2.45
C GLY A 214 -23.97 1.97 -3.66
N ASN A 215 -23.35 2.31 -4.77
CA ASN A 215 -23.31 1.46 -5.96
C ASN A 215 -22.66 0.10 -5.68
N SER A 216 -21.60 0.07 -4.87
CA SER A 216 -20.92 -1.17 -4.49
C SER A 216 -21.75 -2.05 -3.56
N LEU A 217 -22.49 -1.45 -2.62
CA LEU A 217 -23.44 -2.15 -1.75
C LEU A 217 -24.61 -2.75 -2.57
N ILE A 218 -25.20 -1.97 -3.47
CA ILE A 218 -26.26 -2.48 -4.38
C ILE A 218 -25.74 -3.65 -5.19
N ASN A 219 -24.57 -3.54 -5.79
CA ASN A 219 -23.95 -4.63 -6.56
C ASN A 219 -23.70 -5.86 -5.69
N MET A 220 -23.21 -5.69 -4.45
CA MET A 220 -22.99 -6.79 -3.51
C MET A 220 -24.29 -7.53 -3.19
N TYR A 221 -25.35 -6.82 -2.80
CA TYR A 221 -26.63 -7.43 -2.48
C TYR A 221 -27.31 -8.05 -3.71
N SER A 222 -27.22 -7.41 -4.88
CA SER A 222 -27.74 -7.95 -6.15
C SER A 222 -27.06 -9.25 -6.52
N LYS A 223 -25.72 -9.32 -6.43
CA LYS A 223 -24.94 -10.54 -6.72
C LYS A 223 -25.22 -11.69 -5.73
N GLN A 224 -25.62 -11.36 -4.52
CA GLN A 224 -25.97 -12.31 -3.46
C GLN A 224 -27.48 -12.65 -3.44
N SER A 225 -28.22 -12.30 -4.50
CA SER A 225 -29.69 -12.54 -4.64
C SER A 225 -30.51 -11.92 -3.51
N LYS A 226 -30.07 -10.79 -2.94
CA LYS A 226 -30.74 -10.02 -1.90
C LYS A 226 -31.30 -8.71 -2.46
N LEU A 227 -32.12 -8.82 -3.50
CA LEU A 227 -32.61 -7.68 -4.25
C LEU A 227 -33.41 -6.69 -3.39
N ASP A 228 -34.18 -7.18 -2.40
CA ASP A 228 -34.92 -6.34 -1.48
C ASP A 228 -33.99 -5.36 -0.72
N ARG A 229 -32.81 -5.84 -0.29
CA ARG A 229 -31.80 -5.01 0.35
C ARG A 229 -31.19 -4.00 -0.63
N ALA A 230 -30.91 -4.42 -1.87
CA ALA A 230 -30.40 -3.53 -2.91
C ALA A 230 -31.38 -2.40 -3.21
N ILE A 231 -32.69 -2.68 -3.33
CA ILE A 231 -33.76 -1.69 -3.54
C ILE A 231 -33.88 -0.74 -2.34
N LEU A 232 -33.74 -1.26 -1.12
CA LEU A 232 -33.77 -0.41 0.08
C LEU A 232 -32.65 0.61 0.06
N ILE A 233 -31.41 0.19 -0.28
CA ILE A 233 -30.27 1.12 -0.41
C ILE A 233 -30.53 2.12 -1.53
N LEU A 234 -30.98 1.66 -2.71
CA LEU A 234 -31.33 2.53 -3.83
C LEU A 234 -32.32 3.63 -3.40
N SER A 235 -33.32 3.29 -2.59
CA SER A 235 -34.34 4.26 -2.14
C SER A 235 -33.77 5.34 -1.22
N ARG A 236 -32.71 5.02 -0.45
CA ARG A 236 -32.08 5.92 0.51
C ARG A 236 -30.97 6.77 -0.09
N MET A 237 -30.39 6.37 -1.23
CA MET A 237 -29.31 7.10 -1.89
C MET A 237 -29.79 8.52 -2.30
N PRO A 238 -29.05 9.58 -1.94
CA PRO A 238 -29.40 10.96 -2.30
C PRO A 238 -29.22 11.22 -3.81
N THR A 239 -28.25 10.59 -4.42
CA THR A 239 -27.94 10.70 -5.86
C THR A 239 -27.85 9.32 -6.47
N ARG A 240 -28.20 9.21 -7.76
CA ARG A 240 -28.19 7.96 -8.53
C ARG A 240 -27.64 8.23 -9.92
N ASP A 241 -26.82 7.34 -10.43
CA ASP A 241 -26.23 7.42 -11.76
C ASP A 241 -26.59 6.18 -12.59
N VAL A 242 -26.08 6.12 -13.82
CA VAL A 242 -26.29 4.97 -14.73
C VAL A 242 -25.74 3.67 -14.11
N ILE A 243 -24.65 3.75 -13.33
CA ILE A 243 -24.05 2.59 -12.67
C ILE A 243 -24.99 2.06 -11.60
N THR A 244 -25.65 2.96 -10.83
CA THR A 244 -26.65 2.60 -9.83
C THR A 244 -27.76 1.76 -10.44
N TRP A 245 -28.37 2.26 -11.51
CA TRP A 245 -29.47 1.57 -12.19
C TRP A 245 -29.04 0.25 -12.82
N ASN A 246 -27.87 0.22 -13.47
CA ASN A 246 -27.32 -1.01 -14.04
C ASN A 246 -27.08 -2.07 -12.98
N SER A 247 -26.58 -1.70 -11.79
CA SER A 247 -26.32 -2.64 -10.70
C SER A 247 -27.60 -3.30 -10.18
N VAL A 248 -28.71 -2.56 -10.17
CA VAL A 248 -30.03 -3.11 -9.80
C VAL A 248 -30.57 -4.01 -10.91
N ILE A 249 -30.55 -3.57 -12.17
CA ILE A 249 -31.07 -4.34 -13.32
C ILE A 249 -30.34 -5.67 -13.46
N LEU A 250 -29.02 -5.70 -13.25
CA LEU A 250 -28.22 -6.92 -13.30
C LEU A 250 -28.52 -7.89 -12.14
N GLY A 251 -29.19 -7.44 -11.09
CA GLY A 251 -29.64 -8.27 -9.98
C GLY A 251 -31.00 -8.95 -10.20
N TYR A 252 -31.78 -8.47 -11.18
CA TYR A 252 -33.03 -9.10 -11.61
C TYR A 252 -32.78 -10.25 -12.56
#